data_00876458f9839eb9ea47ad592f7dee14
#
_entry.id   00876458f9839eb9ea47ad592f7dee14
#
_cell.length_a   1.000
_cell.length_b   1.000
_cell.length_c   1.000
_cell.angle_alpha   90.00
_cell.angle_beta   90.00
_cell.angle_gamma   90.00
#
_symmetry.space_group_name_H-M   'P 1'
#
loop_
_entity.id
_entity.type
_entity.pdbx_description
1 polymer ?
#
loop_
_entity_poly.entity_id
_entity_poly.type
_entity_poly.pdbx_seq_one_letter_code
_entity_poly.pdbx_strand_id
1 'polypeptide(L)'
;MCEFNQLAVTKDIVKKRVRDILDEYLEANNHRKTSERYAILDAVYDMGGHFSLEELGKELEKRNFRVSRATLYNTMRLFIELRLVVRHRFIGQTKYEACYDNEDHIHQICTVCGTVTEIESPEIADAISNTKFHRFRRDGFSLYIYGICSRCQTVLSRQKSKTIAKRQGKKLT
;
A
#
# COMPACT_ATOMS: atom_id res chain seq x y z
N MET A 1 -13.13 -22.89 -13.50
CA MET A 1 -14.33 -22.05 -13.26
C MET A 1 -14.71 -21.89 -11.77
N CYS A 2 -14.02 -22.57 -10.81
CA CYS A 2 -14.34 -22.45 -9.36
C CYS A 2 -13.55 -21.35 -8.63
N GLU A 3 -12.37 -20.96 -9.10
CA GLU A 3 -11.52 -19.98 -8.40
C GLU A 3 -12.07 -18.54 -8.44
N PHE A 4 -12.72 -18.14 -9.56
CA PHE A 4 -13.34 -16.81 -9.68
C PHE A 4 -14.49 -16.57 -8.70
N ASN A 5 -15.22 -17.63 -8.33
CA ASN A 5 -16.37 -17.49 -7.44
C ASN A 5 -15.94 -17.40 -5.96
N GLN A 6 -14.83 -18.03 -5.59
CA GLN A 6 -14.30 -18.04 -4.24
C GLN A 6 -13.67 -16.69 -3.88
N LEU A 7 -12.91 -16.07 -4.81
CA LEU A 7 -12.35 -14.71 -4.65
C LEU A 7 -13.43 -13.62 -4.54
N ALA A 8 -14.52 -13.72 -5.30
CA ALA A 8 -15.63 -12.77 -5.22
C ALA A 8 -16.34 -12.84 -3.87
N VAL A 9 -16.61 -14.05 -3.38
CA VAL A 9 -17.26 -14.28 -2.07
C VAL A 9 -16.38 -13.73 -0.94
N THR A 10 -15.07 -13.90 -1.01
CA THR A 10 -14.12 -13.37 -0.02
C THR A 10 -14.14 -11.84 -0.02
N LYS A 11 -14.10 -11.20 -1.18
CA LYS A 11 -14.14 -9.73 -1.31
C LYS A 11 -15.41 -9.11 -0.72
N ASP A 12 -16.57 -9.73 -0.95
CA ASP A 12 -17.84 -9.24 -0.42
C ASP A 12 -17.91 -9.36 1.11
N ILE A 13 -17.37 -10.44 1.66
CA ILE A 13 -17.26 -10.64 3.11
C ILE A 13 -16.36 -9.57 3.72
N VAL A 14 -15.20 -9.32 3.12
CA VAL A 14 -14.26 -8.29 3.57
C VAL A 14 -14.92 -6.90 3.52
N LYS A 15 -15.55 -6.54 2.41
CA LYS A 15 -16.26 -5.26 2.27
C LYS A 15 -17.36 -5.08 3.31
N LYS A 16 -18.12 -6.13 3.59
CA LYS A 16 -19.11 -6.10 4.65
C LYS A 16 -18.45 -5.83 6.01
N ARG A 17 -17.41 -6.57 6.33
CA ARG A 17 -16.71 -6.43 7.62
C ARG A 17 -16.14 -5.03 7.83
N VAL A 18 -15.51 -4.45 6.82
CA VAL A 18 -14.93 -3.10 6.94
C VAL A 18 -15.99 -2.00 7.00
N ARG A 19 -17.16 -2.22 6.38
CA ARG A 19 -18.31 -1.35 6.55
C ARG A 19 -18.87 -1.42 7.97
N ASP A 20 -18.98 -2.62 8.54
CA ASP A 20 -19.43 -2.81 9.92
C ASP A 20 -18.51 -2.07 10.91
N ILE A 21 -17.18 -2.18 10.74
CA ILE A 21 -16.19 -1.45 11.56
C ILE A 21 -16.38 0.08 11.44
N LEU A 22 -16.56 0.57 10.21
CA LEU A 22 -16.80 1.99 9.99
C LEU A 22 -18.11 2.44 10.66
N ASP A 23 -19.17 1.66 10.53
CA ASP A 23 -20.48 1.95 11.09
C ASP A 23 -20.46 1.99 12.62
N GLU A 24 -19.86 0.99 13.26
CA GLU A 24 -19.67 0.92 14.70
C GLU A 24 -18.93 2.17 15.23
N TYR A 25 -17.87 2.58 14.56
CA TYR A 25 -17.12 3.78 14.94
C TYR A 25 -17.95 5.06 14.79
N LEU A 26 -18.64 5.21 13.64
CA LEU A 26 -19.44 6.41 13.36
C LEU A 26 -20.58 6.55 14.38
N GLU A 27 -21.24 5.45 14.74
CA GLU A 27 -22.29 5.43 15.76
C GLU A 27 -21.74 5.77 17.15
N ALA A 28 -20.67 5.11 17.58
CA ALA A 28 -20.06 5.32 18.88
C ALA A 28 -19.57 6.75 19.11
N ASN A 29 -19.18 7.47 18.03
CA ASN A 29 -18.66 8.83 18.09
C ASN A 29 -19.66 9.90 17.62
N ASN A 30 -20.93 9.55 17.40
CA ASN A 30 -21.97 10.47 16.88
C ASN A 30 -21.55 11.14 15.55
N HIS A 31 -20.80 10.46 14.72
CA HIS A 31 -20.40 10.95 13.39
C HIS A 31 -21.45 10.60 12.34
N ARG A 32 -21.64 11.49 11.35
CA ARG A 32 -22.60 11.27 10.26
C ARG A 32 -22.12 10.15 9.35
N LYS A 33 -23.04 9.20 9.05
CA LYS A 33 -22.91 8.24 7.97
C LYS A 33 -23.18 8.97 6.66
N THR A 34 -22.17 9.14 5.80
CA THR A 34 -22.33 9.85 4.53
C THR A 34 -21.99 8.96 3.35
N SER A 35 -22.66 9.17 2.23
CA SER A 35 -22.45 8.41 0.98
C SER A 35 -21.00 8.48 0.49
N GLU A 36 -20.34 9.63 0.72
CA GLU A 36 -18.93 9.81 0.36
C GLU A 36 -17.99 8.84 1.08
N ARG A 37 -18.20 8.63 2.39
CA ARG A 37 -17.36 7.70 3.16
C ARG A 37 -17.47 6.28 2.64
N TYR A 38 -18.67 5.82 2.35
CA TYR A 38 -18.90 4.47 1.83
C TYR A 38 -18.39 4.31 0.41
N ALA A 39 -18.60 5.31 -0.46
CA ALA A 39 -18.07 5.27 -1.82
C ALA A 39 -16.54 5.22 -1.85
N ILE A 40 -15.87 5.99 -0.97
CA ILE A 40 -14.42 5.98 -0.83
C ILE A 40 -13.95 4.62 -0.29
N LEU A 41 -14.64 4.05 0.72
CA LEU A 41 -14.31 2.74 1.28
C LEU A 41 -14.39 1.64 0.22
N ASP A 42 -15.49 1.62 -0.54
CA ASP A 42 -15.68 0.65 -1.61
C ASP A 42 -14.61 0.78 -2.70
N ALA A 43 -14.28 2.01 -3.10
CA ALA A 43 -13.24 2.26 -4.09
C ALA A 43 -11.87 1.76 -3.61
N VAL A 44 -11.51 2.01 -2.37
CA VAL A 44 -10.27 1.52 -1.75
C VAL A 44 -10.16 0.00 -1.83
N TYR A 45 -11.22 -0.72 -1.44
CA TYR A 45 -11.22 -2.18 -1.43
C TYR A 45 -11.41 -2.82 -2.81
N ASP A 46 -11.80 -2.04 -3.82
CA ASP A 46 -11.85 -2.49 -5.21
C ASP A 46 -10.54 -2.32 -5.96
N MET A 47 -9.79 -1.27 -5.64
CA MET A 47 -8.55 -0.95 -6.37
C MET A 47 -7.48 -2.02 -6.19
N GLY A 48 -7.33 -2.57 -4.99
CA GLY A 48 -6.25 -3.49 -4.66
C GLY A 48 -4.86 -2.83 -4.71
N GLY A 49 -3.86 -3.45 -4.08
CA GLY A 49 -2.48 -2.98 -4.08
C GLY A 49 -2.29 -1.53 -3.59
N HIS A 50 -1.20 -0.91 -4.01
CA HIS A 50 -0.82 0.43 -3.58
C HIS A 50 -1.38 1.53 -4.50
N PHE A 51 -2.04 2.53 -3.93
CA PHE A 51 -2.60 3.67 -4.66
C PHE A 51 -2.26 5.01 -3.98
N SER A 52 -2.27 6.09 -4.74
CA SER A 52 -2.21 7.47 -4.25
C SER A 52 -3.61 8.07 -4.08
N LEU A 53 -3.72 9.19 -3.35
CA LEU A 53 -5.00 9.91 -3.26
C LEU A 53 -5.48 10.43 -4.63
N GLU A 54 -4.55 10.74 -5.54
CA GLU A 54 -4.89 11.17 -6.89
C GLU A 54 -5.49 10.02 -7.71
N GLU A 55 -4.90 8.83 -7.64
CA GLU A 55 -5.43 7.63 -8.29
C GLU A 55 -6.81 7.26 -7.74
N LEU A 56 -7.01 7.32 -6.43
CA LEU A 56 -8.30 7.10 -5.78
C LEU A 56 -9.34 8.14 -6.22
N GLY A 57 -8.96 9.41 -6.31
CA GLY A 57 -9.85 10.47 -6.81
C GLY A 57 -10.31 10.20 -8.24
N LYS A 58 -9.38 9.82 -9.14
CA LYS A 58 -9.70 9.44 -10.53
C LYS A 58 -10.62 8.21 -10.60
N GLU A 59 -10.42 7.25 -9.71
CA GLU A 59 -11.28 6.06 -9.65
C GLU A 59 -12.71 6.41 -9.22
N LEU A 60 -12.86 7.30 -8.25
CA LEU A 60 -14.18 7.80 -7.84
C LEU A 60 -14.88 8.58 -8.96
N GLU A 61 -14.13 9.41 -9.71
CA GLU A 61 -14.66 10.12 -10.88
C GLU A 61 -15.18 9.16 -11.97
N LYS A 62 -14.47 8.06 -12.24
CA LYS A 62 -14.93 7.00 -13.18
C LYS A 62 -16.25 6.35 -12.73
N ARG A 63 -16.47 6.27 -11.42
CA ARG A 63 -17.71 5.76 -10.82
C ARG A 63 -18.83 6.82 -10.77
N ASN A 64 -18.63 7.97 -11.43
CA ASN A 64 -19.53 9.13 -11.40
C ASN A 64 -19.74 9.69 -9.97
N PHE A 65 -18.77 9.51 -9.09
CA PHE A 65 -18.81 9.96 -7.70
C PHE A 65 -17.73 11.01 -7.43
N ARG A 66 -18.13 12.27 -7.40
CA ARG A 66 -17.21 13.39 -7.18
C ARG A 66 -17.12 13.74 -5.70
N VAL A 67 -15.91 13.74 -5.16
CA VAL A 67 -15.61 14.20 -3.80
C VAL A 67 -14.58 15.32 -3.81
N SER A 68 -14.70 16.24 -2.85
CA SER A 68 -13.67 17.26 -2.68
C SER A 68 -12.36 16.64 -2.18
N ARG A 69 -11.22 17.29 -2.49
CA ARG A 69 -9.91 16.86 -1.95
C ARG A 69 -9.91 16.83 -0.42
N ALA A 70 -10.57 17.80 0.23
CA ALA A 70 -10.68 17.85 1.68
C ALA A 70 -11.48 16.66 2.23
N THR A 71 -12.60 16.31 1.61
CA THR A 71 -13.41 15.14 1.98
C THR A 71 -12.60 13.86 1.85
N LEU A 72 -11.91 13.70 0.70
CA LEU A 72 -11.08 12.52 0.44
C LEU A 72 -9.98 12.38 1.51
N TYR A 73 -9.24 13.46 1.78
CA TYR A 73 -8.16 13.47 2.75
C TYR A 73 -8.66 13.15 4.18
N ASN A 74 -9.76 13.79 4.60
CA ASN A 74 -10.32 13.58 5.93
C ASN A 74 -10.86 12.16 6.10
N THR A 75 -11.50 11.60 5.07
CA THR A 75 -12.00 10.23 5.09
C THR A 75 -10.84 9.22 5.14
N MET A 76 -9.79 9.43 4.35
CA MET A 76 -8.60 8.56 4.38
C MET A 76 -7.88 8.63 5.73
N ARG A 77 -7.85 9.80 6.37
CA ARG A 77 -7.31 9.94 7.73
C ARG A 77 -8.10 9.10 8.74
N LEU A 78 -9.42 9.13 8.65
CA LEU A 78 -10.30 8.29 9.46
C LEU A 78 -10.03 6.80 9.21
N PHE A 79 -9.90 6.38 7.94
CA PHE A 79 -9.63 4.98 7.61
C PHE A 79 -8.28 4.49 8.12
N ILE A 80 -7.26 5.36 8.17
CA ILE A 80 -5.97 5.04 8.80
C ILE A 80 -6.13 4.87 10.32
N GLU A 81 -6.89 5.73 10.97
CA GLU A 81 -7.18 5.65 12.40
C GLU A 81 -7.90 4.34 12.76
N LEU A 82 -8.87 3.93 11.94
CA LEU A 82 -9.62 2.67 12.08
C LEU A 82 -8.85 1.43 11.60
N ARG A 83 -7.63 1.58 11.11
CA ARG A 83 -6.86 0.48 10.52
C ARG A 83 -7.55 -0.19 9.32
N LEU A 84 -8.41 0.53 8.62
CA LEU A 84 -8.98 0.06 7.35
C LEU A 84 -8.02 0.27 6.19
N VAL A 85 -7.08 1.21 6.34
CA VAL A 85 -6.06 1.56 5.35
C VAL A 85 -4.71 1.77 6.02
N VAL A 86 -3.66 1.28 5.40
CA VAL A 86 -2.27 1.58 5.75
C VAL A 86 -1.74 2.68 4.84
N ARG A 87 -0.93 3.57 5.43
CA ARG A 87 -0.22 4.61 4.69
C ARG A 87 1.27 4.29 4.64
N HIS A 88 1.78 4.08 3.44
CA HIS A 88 3.19 3.85 3.16
C HIS A 88 3.89 5.13 2.72
N ARG A 89 5.05 5.41 3.30
CA ARG A 89 5.92 6.53 2.89
C ARG A 89 7.08 5.96 2.09
N PHE A 90 6.90 5.82 0.80
CA PHE A 90 7.97 5.43 -0.10
C PHE A 90 8.82 6.63 -0.51
N ILE A 91 9.97 6.37 -1.15
CA ILE A 91 10.87 7.43 -1.60
C ILE A 91 10.16 8.31 -2.64
N GLY A 92 9.98 9.59 -2.29
CA GLY A 92 9.35 10.58 -3.17
C GLY A 92 7.83 10.48 -3.33
N GLN A 93 7.16 9.53 -2.67
CA GLN A 93 5.71 9.36 -2.80
C GLN A 93 5.06 8.76 -1.54
N THR A 94 3.81 9.14 -1.31
CA THR A 94 2.94 8.49 -0.32
C THR A 94 1.96 7.60 -1.06
N LYS A 95 1.86 6.35 -0.65
CA LYS A 95 0.89 5.38 -1.14
C LYS A 95 0.02 4.88 0.01
N TYR A 96 -1.13 4.36 -0.35
CA TYR A 96 -2.10 3.78 0.58
C TYR A 96 -2.47 2.39 0.11
N GLU A 97 -2.86 1.55 1.03
CA GLU A 97 -3.23 0.17 0.78
C GLU A 97 -4.36 -0.25 1.72
N ALA A 98 -5.30 -1.07 1.24
CA ALA A 98 -6.33 -1.66 2.08
C ALA A 98 -5.69 -2.61 3.09
N CYS A 99 -6.03 -2.47 4.38
CA CYS A 99 -5.40 -3.24 5.46
C CYS A 99 -6.07 -4.59 5.72
N TYR A 100 -7.36 -4.71 5.42
CA TYR A 100 -8.14 -5.91 5.74
C TYR A 100 -8.01 -6.93 4.63
N ASP A 101 -7.71 -8.17 4.98
CA ASP A 101 -7.49 -9.29 4.04
C ASP A 101 -6.24 -9.15 3.16
N ASN A 102 -5.30 -8.31 3.59
CA ASN A 102 -3.99 -8.24 2.99
C ASN A 102 -3.03 -9.08 3.82
N GLU A 103 -2.51 -10.13 3.22
CA GLU A 103 -1.49 -10.96 3.86
C GLU A 103 -0.26 -10.10 4.18
N ASP A 104 0.35 -10.37 5.34
CA ASP A 104 1.58 -9.72 5.77
C ASP A 104 2.67 -9.93 4.71
N HIS A 105 3.06 -8.90 3.96
CA HIS A 105 4.04 -8.95 2.88
C HIS A 105 5.19 -7.97 3.09
N ILE A 106 6.26 -8.19 2.34
CA ILE A 106 7.50 -7.43 2.42
C ILE A 106 7.57 -6.48 1.22
N HIS A 107 7.82 -5.21 1.48
CA HIS A 107 8.04 -4.21 0.45
C HIS A 107 9.52 -4.09 0.10
N GLN A 108 9.93 -4.44 -1.10
CA GLN A 108 11.25 -4.11 -1.65
C GLN A 108 11.21 -2.75 -2.34
N ILE A 109 12.04 -1.83 -1.88
CA ILE A 109 12.07 -0.45 -2.36
C ILE A 109 13.41 -0.18 -3.04
N CYS A 110 13.38 0.12 -4.34
CA CYS A 110 14.59 0.54 -5.04
C CYS A 110 14.94 1.99 -4.69
N THR A 111 16.12 2.20 -4.10
CA THR A 111 16.59 3.53 -3.70
C THR A 111 16.96 4.44 -4.88
N VAL A 112 17.06 3.88 -6.11
CA VAL A 112 17.45 4.63 -7.31
C VAL A 112 16.23 5.10 -8.10
N CYS A 113 15.26 4.22 -8.37
CA CYS A 113 14.10 4.55 -9.20
C CYS A 113 12.78 4.62 -8.42
N GLY A 114 12.78 4.30 -7.12
CA GLY A 114 11.58 4.33 -6.29
C GLY A 114 10.58 3.19 -6.55
N THR A 115 10.90 2.25 -7.45
CA THR A 115 10.02 1.10 -7.71
C THR A 115 9.85 0.29 -6.44
N VAL A 116 8.59 -0.04 -6.13
CA VAL A 116 8.20 -0.91 -5.02
C VAL A 116 7.73 -2.23 -5.61
N THR A 117 8.21 -3.33 -5.05
CA THR A 117 7.75 -4.69 -5.34
C THR A 117 7.44 -5.41 -4.05
N GLU A 118 6.43 -6.24 -4.06
CA GLU A 118 5.99 -7.04 -2.92
C GLU A 118 6.60 -8.44 -3.02
N ILE A 119 6.99 -8.98 -1.89
CA ILE A 119 7.40 -10.38 -1.74
C ILE A 119 6.70 -10.98 -0.53
N GLU A 120 6.28 -12.21 -0.70
CA GLU A 120 5.82 -13.07 0.38
C GLU A 120 7.02 -13.85 0.95
N SER A 121 7.12 -13.92 2.26
CA SER A 121 8.09 -14.79 2.95
C SER A 121 7.43 -15.35 4.19
N PRO A 122 6.90 -16.58 4.08
CA PRO A 122 6.29 -17.28 5.21
C PRO A 122 7.25 -17.37 6.42
N GLU A 123 8.56 -17.56 6.17
CA GLU A 123 9.56 -17.67 7.23
C GLU A 123 9.66 -16.38 8.07
N ILE A 124 9.57 -15.21 7.42
CA ILE A 124 9.62 -13.92 8.12
C ILE A 124 8.31 -13.66 8.84
N ALA A 125 7.18 -13.96 8.20
CA ALA A 125 5.86 -13.84 8.81
C ALA A 125 5.74 -14.73 10.06
N ASP A 126 6.19 -15.98 9.98
CA ASP A 126 6.24 -16.90 11.09
C ASP A 126 7.17 -16.44 12.22
N ALA A 127 8.37 -15.94 11.88
CA ALA A 127 9.31 -15.42 12.86
C ALA A 127 8.71 -14.23 13.65
N ILE A 128 8.03 -13.31 12.96
CA ILE A 128 7.34 -12.19 13.60
C ILE A 128 6.13 -12.68 14.43
N SER A 129 5.38 -13.65 13.92
CA SER A 129 4.20 -14.21 14.60
C SER A 129 4.58 -14.93 15.89
N ASN A 130 5.71 -15.62 15.89
CA ASN A 130 6.22 -16.36 17.06
C ASN A 130 6.97 -15.45 18.04
N THR A 131 7.24 -14.18 17.69
CA THR A 131 7.90 -13.23 18.59
C THR A 131 6.94 -12.79 19.70
N LYS A 132 7.40 -12.91 20.97
CA LYS A 132 6.64 -12.46 22.14
C LYS A 132 6.84 -10.96 22.37
N PHE A 133 5.79 -10.18 22.16
CA PHE A 133 5.78 -8.75 22.47
C PHE A 133 5.31 -8.53 23.90
N HIS A 134 6.17 -7.99 24.77
CA HIS A 134 5.85 -7.80 26.18
C HIS A 134 4.88 -6.60 26.38
N ARG A 135 3.71 -6.82 27.00
CA ARG A 135 2.68 -5.79 27.25
C ARG A 135 2.25 -5.03 25.98
N PHE A 136 2.29 -5.71 24.82
CA PHE A 136 1.95 -5.10 23.56
C PHE A 136 1.10 -6.08 22.73
N ARG A 137 -0.07 -5.62 22.30
CA ARG A 137 -0.90 -6.35 21.34
C ARG A 137 -0.52 -5.92 19.93
N ARG A 138 0.01 -6.83 19.16
CA ARG A 138 0.30 -6.60 17.75
C ARG A 138 -0.99 -6.66 16.94
N ASP A 139 -1.23 -5.65 16.11
CA ASP A 139 -2.36 -5.61 15.17
C ASP A 139 -1.93 -5.92 13.73
N GLY A 140 -0.62 -5.91 13.43
CA GLY A 140 -0.02 -6.17 12.12
C GLY A 140 1.42 -5.67 12.07
N PHE A 141 2.07 -5.81 10.92
CA PHE A 141 3.39 -5.23 10.67
C PHE A 141 3.53 -4.78 9.22
N SER A 142 4.51 -3.95 8.94
CA SER A 142 4.97 -3.64 7.59
C SER A 142 6.49 -3.72 7.57
N LEU A 143 7.05 -4.52 6.66
CA LEU A 143 8.49 -4.68 6.51
C LEU A 143 8.97 -4.04 5.20
N TYR A 144 10.00 -3.20 5.30
CA TYR A 144 10.59 -2.51 4.16
C TYR A 144 12.04 -2.92 3.99
N ILE A 145 12.40 -3.37 2.79
CA ILE A 145 13.77 -3.70 2.40
C ILE A 145 14.21 -2.70 1.33
N TYR A 146 15.27 -1.96 1.62
CA TYR A 146 15.82 -0.97 0.70
C TYR A 146 17.01 -1.54 -0.05
N GLY A 147 17.06 -1.33 -1.36
CA GLY A 147 18.13 -1.84 -2.20
C GLY A 147 18.12 -1.22 -3.59
N ILE A 148 18.74 -1.87 -4.55
CA ILE A 148 18.80 -1.42 -5.93
C ILE A 148 18.25 -2.55 -6.81
N CYS A 149 17.18 -2.29 -7.55
CA CYS A 149 16.59 -3.27 -8.45
C CYS A 149 17.53 -3.66 -9.60
N SER A 150 17.33 -4.82 -10.21
CA SER A 150 18.18 -5.36 -11.28
C SER A 150 18.35 -4.40 -12.46
N ARG A 151 17.27 -3.73 -12.87
CA ARG A 151 17.30 -2.70 -13.92
C ARG A 151 18.26 -1.56 -13.57
N CYS A 152 18.18 -1.03 -12.35
CA CYS A 152 19.07 0.05 -11.91
C CYS A 152 20.51 -0.42 -11.72
N GLN A 153 20.74 -1.64 -11.23
CA GLN A 153 22.07 -2.23 -11.14
C GLN A 153 22.75 -2.30 -12.50
N THR A 154 22.02 -2.74 -13.53
CA THR A 154 22.53 -2.80 -14.91
C THR A 154 22.93 -1.41 -15.44
N VAL A 155 22.09 -0.40 -15.20
CA VAL A 155 22.37 0.99 -15.63
C VAL A 155 23.62 1.52 -14.93
N LEU A 156 23.70 1.36 -13.62
CA LEU A 156 24.85 1.82 -12.82
C LEU A 156 26.16 1.12 -13.19
N SER A 157 26.11 -0.18 -13.47
CA SER A 157 27.27 -0.94 -13.91
C SER A 157 27.80 -0.44 -15.26
N ARG A 158 26.92 -0.18 -16.23
CA ARG A 158 27.27 0.39 -17.53
C ARG A 158 27.87 1.80 -17.42
N GLN A 159 27.37 2.62 -16.51
CA GLN A 159 27.90 3.96 -16.25
C GLN A 159 29.31 3.90 -15.64
N LYS A 160 29.55 3.00 -14.67
CA LYS A 160 30.87 2.78 -14.09
C LYS A 160 31.90 2.36 -15.14
N SER A 161 31.55 1.41 -16.01
CA SER A 161 32.43 0.95 -17.10
C SER A 161 32.81 2.08 -18.06
N LYS A 162 31.84 2.93 -18.45
CA LYS A 162 32.11 4.10 -19.32
C LYS A 162 33.01 5.13 -18.65
N THR A 163 32.88 5.34 -17.35
CA THR A 163 33.69 6.31 -16.59
C THR A 163 35.13 5.81 -16.45
N ILE A 164 35.32 4.51 -16.22
CA ILE A 164 36.66 3.89 -16.15
C ILE A 164 37.37 3.97 -17.51
N ALA A 165 36.68 3.62 -18.61
CA ALA A 165 37.22 3.71 -19.95
C ALA A 165 37.65 5.15 -20.32
N LYS A 166 36.85 6.18 -19.95
CA LYS A 166 37.22 7.60 -20.14
C LYS A 166 38.43 8.04 -19.32
N ARG A 167 38.64 7.50 -18.11
CA ARG A 167 39.80 7.81 -17.26
C ARG A 167 41.06 7.16 -17.77
N GLN A 168 40.98 5.97 -18.37
CA GLN A 168 42.16 5.27 -18.94
C GLN A 168 42.57 5.89 -20.27
N GLY A 169 41.63 6.34 -21.12
CA GLY A 169 41.94 7.04 -22.39
C GLY A 169 42.59 8.42 -22.21
N LYS A 170 42.41 9.08 -21.03
CA LYS A 170 43.05 10.37 -20.73
C LYS A 170 44.47 10.24 -20.16
N LYS A 171 44.96 9.04 -19.84
CA LYS A 171 46.33 8.81 -19.34
C LYS A 171 47.34 8.45 -20.44
N LEU A 172 46.91 8.37 -21.70
CA LEU A 172 47.73 7.99 -22.84
C LEU A 172 48.00 9.15 -23.85
N THR A 173 47.65 10.38 -23.46
CA THR A 173 48.01 11.63 -24.13
C THR A 173 48.71 12.54 -23.17
#